data_1368100cef3b80c6814f266ec6b3aa35
#
_entry.id   1368100cef3b80c6814f266ec6b3aa35
#
_cell.length_a   1.000
_cell.length_b   1.000
_cell.length_c   1.000
_cell.angle_alpha   90.00
_cell.angle_beta   90.00
_cell.angle_gamma   90.00
#
_symmetry.space_group_name_H-M   'P 1'
#
loop_
_entity.id
_entity.type
_entity.pdbx_description
1 polymer ?
#
loop_
_entity_poly.entity_id
_entity_poly.type
_entity_poly.pdbx_seq_one_letter_code
_entity_poly.pdbx_strand_id
1 'polypeptide(L)'
;MSHMYTRLNAIITTIGLCVISNSSFAASISVSAATSLYNAFQDIAKAYMRQYPEDQVKLNFGASGALLQQMQNGAPVDVFASADQQTMDQAQARNLVQAKDRINFVNNTLVLITPKKGGVTVRSLKDLQQNGIKHIALGNPAYTPAGRYAQAAMEQAHLWNKVQPKIVNVNNVRQALDYVANQSAEAGFVFGTDAAIMPDKVSVAITIPTRKPVSYPIAKTVASKESAAAYRFIGFIRSAKGQQILKNYGFQSAS
;
A
#
# COMPACT_ATOMS: atom_id res chain seq x y z
N MET A 1 60.74 62.89 40.31
CA MET A 1 60.35 61.53 40.67
C MET A 1 58.94 61.36 40.13
N SER A 2 58.81 60.71 38.96
CA SER A 2 57.54 60.56 38.29
C SER A 2 57.25 59.06 38.16
N HIS A 3 56.18 58.57 38.75
CA HIS A 3 55.75 57.19 38.57
C HIS A 3 54.70 57.12 37.45
N MET A 4 55.06 56.45 36.41
CA MET A 4 54.22 56.17 35.23
C MET A 4 53.52 54.84 35.41
N TYR A 5 52.20 54.85 35.59
CA TYR A 5 51.35 53.66 35.71
C TYR A 5 50.86 53.25 34.30
N THR A 6 51.38 52.12 33.82
CA THR A 6 50.95 51.50 32.56
C THR A 6 49.66 50.76 32.84
N ARG A 7 48.56 51.15 32.17
CA ARG A 7 47.27 50.46 32.25
C ARG A 7 47.25 49.39 31.15
N LEU A 8 47.17 48.12 31.53
CA LEU A 8 47.02 46.97 30.64
C LEU A 8 45.53 46.78 30.32
N ASN A 9 45.09 47.08 29.11
CA ASN A 9 43.73 46.82 28.67
C ASN A 9 43.63 45.36 28.18
N ALA A 10 42.93 44.49 28.92
CA ALA A 10 42.59 43.15 28.49
C ALA A 10 41.33 43.22 27.59
N ILE A 11 41.49 42.94 26.30
CA ILE A 11 40.38 42.79 25.38
C ILE A 11 39.84 41.35 25.52
N ILE A 12 38.68 41.20 26.15
CA ILE A 12 37.95 39.93 26.22
C ILE A 12 37.16 39.78 24.92
N THR A 13 37.67 38.95 24.01
CA THR A 13 36.97 38.56 22.75
C THR A 13 35.94 37.50 23.10
N THR A 14 34.67 37.88 23.21
CA THR A 14 33.56 36.94 23.39
C THR A 14 33.23 36.28 22.06
N ILE A 15 33.67 35.03 21.86
CA ILE A 15 33.26 34.22 20.71
C ILE A 15 31.83 33.76 20.97
N GLY A 16 30.88 34.40 20.30
CA GLY A 16 29.48 34.00 20.30
C GLY A 16 29.32 32.68 19.51
N LEU A 17 29.07 31.58 20.21
CA LEU A 17 28.72 30.28 19.61
C LEU A 17 27.29 30.38 19.08
N CYS A 18 27.12 30.68 17.77
CA CYS A 18 25.84 30.59 17.09
C CYS A 18 25.42 29.11 17.03
N VAL A 19 24.60 28.67 17.96
CA VAL A 19 23.88 27.40 17.86
C VAL A 19 22.82 27.58 16.77
N ILE A 20 23.12 27.09 15.58
CA ILE A 20 22.13 26.98 14.49
C ILE A 20 21.14 25.90 14.93
N SER A 21 20.06 26.31 15.59
CA SER A 21 18.91 25.45 15.85
C SER A 21 18.30 25.11 14.49
N ASN A 22 18.58 23.90 13.98
CA ASN A 22 17.82 23.34 12.88
C ASN A 22 16.36 23.19 13.37
N SER A 23 15.54 24.19 13.08
CA SER A 23 14.09 24.07 13.26
C SER A 23 13.60 23.03 12.28
N SER A 24 13.52 21.77 12.73
CA SER A 24 12.86 20.70 11.98
C SER A 24 11.38 21.06 11.96
N PHE A 25 10.89 21.59 10.84
CA PHE A 25 9.46 21.84 10.66
C PHE A 25 8.74 20.49 10.68
N ALA A 26 7.75 20.34 11.55
CA ALA A 26 6.89 19.19 11.60
C ALA A 26 6.19 19.01 10.23
N ALA A 27 6.52 17.95 9.52
CA ALA A 27 5.89 17.64 8.24
C ALA A 27 4.68 16.72 8.48
N SER A 28 3.56 17.00 7.81
CA SER A 28 2.37 16.14 7.83
C SER A 28 2.13 15.58 6.43
N ILE A 29 2.53 14.33 6.21
CA ILE A 29 2.37 13.65 4.92
C ILE A 29 1.07 12.86 4.86
N SER A 30 0.37 12.99 3.73
CA SER A 30 -0.83 12.22 3.38
C SER A 30 -0.44 11.08 2.45
N VAL A 31 -0.67 9.84 2.89
CA VAL A 31 -0.32 8.62 2.16
C VAL A 31 -1.58 7.91 1.72
N SER A 32 -1.83 7.83 0.41
CA SER A 32 -2.90 7.02 -0.17
C SER A 32 -2.35 5.65 -0.58
N ALA A 33 -2.84 4.58 0.04
CA ALA A 33 -2.33 3.23 -0.13
C ALA A 33 -3.43 2.21 -0.41
N ALA A 34 -3.12 1.22 -1.23
CA ALA A 34 -4.02 0.10 -1.49
C ALA A 34 -4.48 -0.57 -0.19
N THR A 35 -5.76 -0.95 -0.11
CA THR A 35 -6.38 -1.52 1.11
C THR A 35 -5.64 -2.74 1.65
N SER A 36 -5.03 -3.56 0.79
CA SER A 36 -4.21 -4.72 1.20
C SER A 36 -2.95 -4.34 2.02
N LEU A 37 -2.51 -3.08 1.95
CA LEU A 37 -1.39 -2.55 2.73
C LEU A 37 -1.79 -2.08 4.14
N TYR A 38 -3.09 -2.08 4.47
CA TYR A 38 -3.62 -1.45 5.69
C TYR A 38 -2.83 -1.80 6.95
N ASN A 39 -2.75 -3.07 7.30
CA ASN A 39 -2.11 -3.51 8.56
C ASN A 39 -0.60 -3.19 8.57
N ALA A 40 0.10 -3.50 7.48
CA ALA A 40 1.53 -3.25 7.37
C ALA A 40 1.86 -1.74 7.41
N PHE A 41 1.07 -0.91 6.72
CA PHE A 41 1.31 0.55 6.69
C PHE A 41 0.96 1.24 8.01
N GLN A 42 -0.01 0.72 8.77
CA GLN A 42 -0.24 1.19 10.14
C GLN A 42 1.00 0.99 11.02
N ASP A 43 1.63 -0.17 10.96
CA ASP A 43 2.83 -0.45 11.76
C ASP A 43 4.08 0.27 11.20
N ILE A 44 4.19 0.40 9.88
CA ILE A 44 5.23 1.21 9.24
C ILE A 44 5.12 2.66 9.68
N ALA A 45 3.92 3.27 9.64
CA ALA A 45 3.71 4.66 10.06
C ALA A 45 4.07 4.86 11.53
N LYS A 46 3.65 3.96 12.42
CA LYS A 46 4.04 3.99 13.84
C LYS A 46 5.56 3.89 14.02
N ALA A 47 6.21 2.99 13.28
CA ALA A 47 7.66 2.79 13.38
C ALA A 47 8.44 3.97 12.79
N TYR A 48 7.92 4.57 11.71
CA TYR A 48 8.47 5.78 11.10
C TYR A 48 8.38 6.97 12.04
N MET A 49 7.21 7.28 12.58
CA MET A 49 7.00 8.39 13.52
C MET A 49 7.79 8.24 14.83
N ARG A 50 8.14 7.01 15.24
CA ARG A 50 9.08 6.80 16.35
C ARG A 50 10.51 7.19 15.99
N GLN A 51 10.90 7.05 14.73
CA GLN A 51 12.24 7.42 14.26
C GLN A 51 12.33 8.90 13.86
N TYR A 52 11.22 9.48 13.42
CA TYR A 52 11.06 10.86 12.99
C TYR A 52 9.86 11.49 13.74
N PRO A 53 10.02 11.81 15.03
CA PRO A 53 8.90 12.22 15.89
C PRO A 53 8.28 13.56 15.49
N GLU A 54 8.99 14.38 14.72
CA GLU A 54 8.50 15.62 14.13
C GLU A 54 7.56 15.40 12.94
N ASP A 55 7.66 14.25 12.26
CA ASP A 55 6.82 13.96 11.12
C ASP A 55 5.50 13.27 11.54
N GLN A 56 4.40 13.64 10.89
CA GLN A 56 3.12 12.96 11.02
C GLN A 56 2.73 12.26 9.72
N VAL A 57 2.20 11.04 9.82
CA VAL A 57 1.73 10.24 8.69
C VAL A 57 0.22 10.05 8.79
N LYS A 58 -0.51 10.60 7.82
CA LYS A 58 -1.96 10.39 7.66
C LYS A 58 -2.18 9.35 6.57
N LEU A 59 -2.81 8.23 6.93
CA LEU A 59 -3.05 7.11 6.03
C LEU A 59 -4.49 7.15 5.51
N ASN A 60 -4.65 7.03 4.19
CA ASN A 60 -5.91 6.85 3.50
C ASN A 60 -5.86 5.53 2.72
N PHE A 61 -6.84 4.66 2.91
CA PHE A 61 -6.87 3.36 2.26
C PHE A 61 -8.08 3.18 1.36
N GLY A 62 -7.85 2.55 0.21
CA GLY A 62 -8.90 2.27 -0.78
C GLY A 62 -8.41 1.34 -1.88
N ALA A 63 -9.29 0.99 -2.82
CA ALA A 63 -8.86 0.38 -4.06
C ALA A 63 -7.96 1.34 -4.83
N SER A 64 -6.87 0.84 -5.43
CA SER A 64 -5.86 1.70 -6.06
C SER A 64 -6.45 2.64 -7.12
N GLY A 65 -7.40 2.15 -7.94
CA GLY A 65 -8.06 2.98 -8.94
C GLY A 65 -8.99 4.04 -8.34
N ALA A 66 -9.65 3.75 -7.21
CA ALA A 66 -10.47 4.74 -6.51
C ALA A 66 -9.59 5.84 -5.88
N LEU A 67 -8.43 5.47 -5.31
CA LEU A 67 -7.45 6.44 -4.81
C LEU A 67 -6.88 7.31 -5.93
N LEU A 68 -6.59 6.71 -7.08
CA LEU A 68 -6.18 7.46 -8.28
C LEU A 68 -7.25 8.48 -8.69
N GLN A 69 -8.52 8.10 -8.67
CA GLN A 69 -9.63 8.99 -8.97
C GLN A 69 -9.72 10.16 -7.98
N GLN A 70 -9.51 9.89 -6.67
CA GLN A 70 -9.43 10.95 -5.66
C GLN A 70 -8.29 11.94 -5.95
N MET A 71 -7.11 11.44 -6.32
CA MET A 71 -5.97 12.29 -6.71
C MET A 71 -6.29 13.14 -7.96
N GLN A 72 -6.96 12.58 -8.96
CA GLN A 72 -7.41 13.33 -10.15
C GLN A 72 -8.38 14.45 -9.80
N ASN A 73 -9.21 14.23 -8.78
CA ASN A 73 -10.17 15.21 -8.28
C ASN A 73 -9.54 16.20 -7.26
N GLY A 74 -8.21 16.23 -7.16
CA GLY A 74 -7.48 17.21 -6.36
C GLY A 74 -7.29 16.83 -4.88
N ALA A 75 -7.50 15.56 -4.49
CA ALA A 75 -7.20 15.14 -3.13
C ALA A 75 -5.71 15.37 -2.81
N PRO A 76 -5.37 15.98 -1.66
CA PRO A 76 -4.00 16.23 -1.27
C PRO A 76 -3.32 14.92 -0.85
N VAL A 77 -2.44 14.41 -1.69
CA VAL A 77 -1.70 13.16 -1.47
C VAL A 77 -0.22 13.41 -1.71
N ASP A 78 0.62 13.06 -0.74
CA ASP A 78 2.08 13.18 -0.85
C ASP A 78 2.73 11.89 -1.36
N VAL A 79 2.19 10.73 -0.94
CA VAL A 79 2.68 9.41 -1.34
C VAL A 79 1.52 8.54 -1.82
N PHE A 80 1.69 7.93 -2.98
CA PHE A 80 0.74 6.98 -3.55
C PHE A 80 1.36 5.58 -3.64
N ALA A 81 0.71 4.57 -3.03
CA ALA A 81 1.10 3.16 -3.06
C ALA A 81 -0.01 2.30 -3.68
N SER A 82 0.24 1.77 -4.87
CA SER A 82 -0.73 0.97 -5.63
C SER A 82 -0.46 -0.53 -5.48
N ALA A 83 -1.50 -1.36 -5.62
CA ALA A 83 -1.39 -2.81 -5.64
C ALA A 83 -1.24 -3.38 -7.07
N ASP A 84 -1.07 -2.55 -8.08
CA ASP A 84 -0.70 -2.95 -9.43
C ASP A 84 0.04 -1.85 -10.20
N GLN A 85 0.73 -2.27 -11.25
CA GLN A 85 1.47 -1.40 -12.15
C GLN A 85 0.53 -0.54 -13.00
N GLN A 86 -0.59 -1.12 -13.45
CA GLN A 86 -1.53 -0.43 -14.35
C GLN A 86 -2.07 0.86 -13.76
N THR A 87 -2.45 0.86 -12.49
CA THR A 87 -2.93 2.09 -11.82
C THR A 87 -1.81 3.12 -11.68
N MET A 88 -0.58 2.68 -11.40
CA MET A 88 0.56 3.58 -11.32
C MET A 88 0.95 4.14 -12.71
N ASP A 89 0.85 3.33 -13.77
CA ASP A 89 1.02 3.78 -15.15
C ASP A 89 0.01 4.88 -15.50
N GLN A 90 -1.24 4.70 -15.11
CA GLN A 90 -2.28 5.70 -15.28
C GLN A 90 -2.01 6.99 -14.48
N ALA A 91 -1.49 6.88 -13.25
CA ALA A 91 -1.09 8.04 -12.45
C ALA A 91 0.04 8.80 -13.13
N GLN A 92 1.03 8.08 -13.67
CA GLN A 92 2.16 8.66 -14.40
C GLN A 92 1.71 9.32 -15.71
N ALA A 93 0.87 8.67 -16.52
CA ALA A 93 0.34 9.22 -17.76
C ALA A 93 -0.48 10.51 -17.56
N ARG A 94 -1.02 10.71 -16.36
CA ARG A 94 -1.75 11.93 -15.96
C ARG A 94 -0.88 12.95 -15.20
N ASN A 95 0.43 12.76 -15.19
CA ASN A 95 1.39 13.62 -14.48
C ASN A 95 1.11 13.77 -12.97
N LEU A 96 0.46 12.80 -12.33
CA LEU A 96 0.23 12.78 -10.87
C LEU A 96 1.44 12.25 -10.12
N VAL A 97 2.27 11.42 -10.77
CA VAL A 97 3.56 10.91 -10.30
C VAL A 97 4.58 10.98 -11.43
N GLN A 98 5.87 11.06 -11.09
CA GLN A 98 6.94 11.04 -12.08
C GLN A 98 7.60 9.66 -12.14
N ALA A 99 8.06 9.25 -13.32
CA ALA A 99 8.74 7.96 -13.51
C ALA A 99 9.95 7.76 -12.58
N LYS A 100 10.73 8.82 -12.36
CA LYS A 100 11.92 8.81 -11.48
C LYS A 100 11.59 8.57 -9.99
N ASP A 101 10.36 8.87 -9.57
CA ASP A 101 9.90 8.75 -8.18
C ASP A 101 9.21 7.40 -7.92
N ARG A 102 8.97 6.62 -8.97
CA ARG A 102 8.29 5.34 -8.91
C ARG A 102 9.27 4.21 -8.64
N ILE A 103 8.96 3.41 -7.64
CA ILE A 103 9.71 2.20 -7.31
C ILE A 103 8.75 1.06 -6.98
N ASN A 104 9.14 -0.18 -7.30
CA ASN A 104 8.48 -1.38 -6.78
C ASN A 104 9.06 -1.68 -5.40
N PHE A 105 8.22 -1.89 -4.39
CA PHE A 105 8.71 -2.06 -3.04
C PHE A 105 8.36 -3.41 -2.41
N VAL A 106 7.30 -4.10 -2.88
CA VAL A 106 6.94 -5.47 -2.49
C VAL A 106 6.19 -6.18 -3.61
N ASN A 107 6.14 -7.52 -3.49
CA ASN A 107 5.28 -8.40 -4.28
C ASN A 107 4.25 -9.09 -3.37
N ASN A 108 3.19 -9.63 -4.00
CA ASN A 108 2.13 -10.38 -3.35
C ASN A 108 1.71 -11.57 -4.22
N THR A 109 0.75 -12.34 -3.77
CA THR A 109 0.09 -13.41 -4.56
C THR A 109 -1.40 -13.12 -4.66
N LEU A 110 -2.02 -13.46 -5.77
CA LEU A 110 -3.48 -13.53 -5.89
C LEU A 110 -3.94 -14.90 -5.45
N VAL A 111 -4.97 -14.97 -4.61
CA VAL A 111 -5.54 -16.23 -4.13
C VAL A 111 -7.05 -16.25 -4.28
N LEU A 112 -7.59 -17.44 -4.52
CA LEU A 112 -9.01 -17.71 -4.36
C LEU A 112 -9.23 -18.28 -2.97
N ILE A 113 -10.15 -17.70 -2.24
CA ILE A 113 -10.52 -18.12 -0.89
C ILE A 113 -11.96 -18.66 -0.86
N THR A 114 -12.20 -19.55 0.09
CA THR A 114 -13.54 -20.08 0.46
C THR A 114 -13.72 -19.99 1.96
N PRO A 115 -14.98 -20.05 2.48
CA PRO A 115 -15.22 -20.15 3.91
C PRO A 115 -14.49 -21.36 4.53
N LYS A 116 -13.89 -21.17 5.71
CA LYS A 116 -13.16 -22.23 6.43
C LYS A 116 -14.05 -23.39 6.85
N LYS A 117 -15.30 -23.08 7.21
CA LYS A 117 -16.31 -24.08 7.62
C LYS A 117 -17.50 -24.02 6.66
N GLY A 118 -18.01 -25.19 6.25
CA GLY A 118 -19.18 -25.26 5.36
C GLY A 118 -18.91 -24.79 3.92
N GLY A 119 -17.65 -24.51 3.57
CA GLY A 119 -17.29 -24.06 2.23
C GLY A 119 -17.32 -25.16 1.18
N VAL A 120 -17.58 -24.77 -0.06
CA VAL A 120 -17.50 -25.67 -1.22
C VAL A 120 -16.02 -25.98 -1.51
N THR A 121 -15.72 -27.24 -1.82
CA THR A 121 -14.35 -27.62 -2.22
C THR A 121 -14.05 -27.07 -3.61
N VAL A 122 -13.00 -26.26 -3.69
CA VAL A 122 -12.49 -25.66 -4.92
C VAL A 122 -11.04 -26.05 -5.08
N ARG A 123 -10.70 -26.72 -6.19
CA ARG A 123 -9.32 -27.17 -6.53
C ARG A 123 -8.78 -26.53 -7.79
N SER A 124 -9.65 -25.91 -8.56
CA SER A 124 -9.31 -25.22 -9.82
C SER A 124 -10.29 -24.08 -10.10
N LEU A 125 -9.92 -23.14 -10.98
CA LEU A 125 -10.84 -22.08 -11.42
C LEU A 125 -12.11 -22.64 -12.09
N LYS A 126 -12.05 -23.85 -12.70
CA LYS A 126 -13.22 -24.50 -13.32
C LYS A 126 -14.30 -24.82 -12.30
N ASP A 127 -13.92 -25.06 -11.06
CA ASP A 127 -14.85 -25.42 -9.98
C ASP A 127 -15.76 -24.24 -9.59
N LEU A 128 -15.44 -23.01 -9.99
CA LEU A 128 -16.32 -21.85 -9.83
C LEU A 128 -17.66 -21.99 -10.58
N GLN A 129 -17.74 -22.91 -11.53
CA GLN A 129 -18.98 -23.21 -12.26
C GLN A 129 -19.93 -24.13 -11.49
N GLN A 130 -19.48 -24.78 -10.41
CA GLN A 130 -20.31 -25.69 -9.61
C GLN A 130 -21.61 -25.01 -9.13
N ASN A 131 -22.69 -25.79 -9.04
CA ASN A 131 -23.99 -25.29 -8.56
C ASN A 131 -23.97 -24.82 -7.10
N GLY A 132 -23.03 -25.35 -6.29
CA GLY A 132 -22.80 -24.93 -4.91
C GLY A 132 -22.15 -23.57 -4.76
N ILE A 133 -21.61 -22.97 -5.84
CA ILE A 133 -21.07 -21.63 -5.85
C ILE A 133 -22.05 -20.72 -6.59
N LYS A 134 -22.73 -19.86 -5.83
CA LYS A 134 -23.72 -18.90 -6.33
C LYS A 134 -23.15 -17.48 -6.38
N HIS A 135 -22.31 -17.13 -5.42
CA HIS A 135 -21.72 -15.81 -5.26
C HIS A 135 -20.21 -15.90 -5.19
N ILE A 136 -19.54 -15.08 -5.99
CA ILE A 136 -18.09 -14.94 -6.02
C ILE A 136 -17.77 -13.48 -5.72
N ALA A 137 -17.23 -13.21 -4.53
CA ALA A 137 -16.83 -11.85 -4.15
C ALA A 137 -15.58 -11.42 -4.93
N LEU A 138 -15.72 -10.38 -5.73
CA LEU A 138 -14.67 -9.85 -6.58
C LEU A 138 -14.65 -8.33 -6.54
N GLY A 139 -13.51 -7.73 -6.25
CA GLY A 139 -13.34 -6.30 -6.44
C GLY A 139 -13.59 -5.92 -7.89
N ASN A 140 -14.38 -4.87 -8.15
CA ASN A 140 -14.69 -4.45 -9.52
C ASN A 140 -13.40 -4.20 -10.33
N PRO A 141 -13.16 -4.91 -11.44
CA PRO A 141 -11.93 -4.79 -12.22
C PRO A 141 -11.64 -3.39 -12.76
N ALA A 142 -12.67 -2.56 -12.93
CA ALA A 142 -12.50 -1.19 -13.42
C ALA A 142 -11.55 -0.35 -12.52
N TYR A 143 -11.55 -0.60 -11.20
CA TYR A 143 -10.75 0.18 -10.25
C TYR A 143 -10.03 -0.63 -9.18
N THR A 144 -10.22 -1.96 -9.09
CA THR A 144 -9.52 -2.79 -8.11
C THR A 144 -8.43 -3.63 -8.77
N PRO A 145 -7.18 -3.58 -8.28
CA PRO A 145 -6.09 -4.42 -8.78
C PRO A 145 -6.40 -5.92 -8.70
N ALA A 146 -6.84 -6.43 -7.54
CA ALA A 146 -7.17 -7.85 -7.38
C ALA A 146 -8.27 -8.31 -8.36
N GLY A 147 -9.25 -7.44 -8.62
CA GLY A 147 -10.29 -7.69 -9.62
C GLY A 147 -9.72 -7.85 -11.03
N ARG A 148 -8.81 -6.96 -11.43
CA ARG A 148 -8.12 -7.05 -12.74
C ARG A 148 -7.28 -8.31 -12.87
N TYR A 149 -6.50 -8.67 -11.85
CA TYR A 149 -5.72 -9.91 -11.88
C TYR A 149 -6.63 -11.15 -11.95
N ALA A 150 -7.72 -11.17 -11.19
CA ALA A 150 -8.67 -12.28 -11.20
C ALA A 150 -9.41 -12.39 -12.54
N GLN A 151 -9.89 -11.27 -13.07
CA GLN A 151 -10.52 -11.24 -14.40
C GLN A 151 -9.57 -11.77 -15.46
N ALA A 152 -8.34 -11.28 -15.52
CA ALA A 152 -7.35 -11.74 -16.51
C ALA A 152 -7.05 -13.24 -16.39
N ALA A 153 -6.97 -13.77 -15.15
CA ALA A 153 -6.78 -15.21 -14.94
C ALA A 153 -7.99 -16.03 -15.41
N MET A 154 -9.20 -15.56 -15.16
CA MET A 154 -10.43 -16.22 -15.61
C MET A 154 -10.64 -16.12 -17.12
N GLU A 155 -10.27 -15.00 -17.75
CA GLU A 155 -10.27 -14.84 -19.21
C GLU A 155 -9.29 -15.79 -19.88
N GLN A 156 -8.07 -15.91 -19.34
CA GLN A 156 -7.06 -16.86 -19.82
C GLN A 156 -7.54 -18.32 -19.71
N ALA A 157 -8.34 -18.63 -18.69
CA ALA A 157 -8.93 -19.95 -18.50
C ALA A 157 -10.23 -20.15 -19.29
N HIS A 158 -10.69 -19.17 -20.09
CA HIS A 158 -11.97 -19.15 -20.81
C HIS A 158 -13.20 -19.33 -19.87
N LEU A 159 -13.11 -18.79 -18.66
CA LEU A 159 -14.15 -18.93 -17.62
C LEU A 159 -14.90 -17.63 -17.33
N TRP A 160 -14.35 -16.46 -17.67
CA TRP A 160 -14.92 -15.17 -17.28
C TRP A 160 -16.42 -15.07 -17.57
N ASN A 161 -16.82 -15.25 -18.83
CA ASN A 161 -18.23 -15.13 -19.24
C ASN A 161 -19.14 -16.16 -18.55
N LYS A 162 -18.60 -17.32 -18.13
CA LYS A 162 -19.35 -18.38 -17.46
C LYS A 162 -19.60 -18.09 -16.00
N VAL A 163 -18.66 -17.41 -15.34
CA VAL A 163 -18.74 -17.09 -13.90
C VAL A 163 -19.22 -15.67 -13.64
N GLN A 164 -19.19 -14.79 -14.63
CA GLN A 164 -19.63 -13.39 -14.52
C GLN A 164 -21.03 -13.23 -13.88
N PRO A 165 -22.04 -14.05 -14.20
CA PRO A 165 -23.36 -13.95 -13.56
C PRO A 165 -23.35 -14.24 -12.06
N LYS A 166 -22.29 -14.87 -11.53
CA LYS A 166 -22.10 -15.17 -10.11
C LYS A 166 -21.27 -14.11 -9.37
N ILE A 167 -20.69 -13.15 -10.11
CA ILE A 167 -19.81 -12.13 -9.52
C ILE A 167 -20.62 -11.13 -8.71
N VAL A 168 -20.25 -11.00 -7.45
CA VAL A 168 -20.68 -9.92 -6.56
C VAL A 168 -19.55 -8.90 -6.50
N ASN A 169 -19.77 -7.76 -7.15
CA ASN A 169 -18.78 -6.69 -7.15
C ASN A 169 -18.68 -6.03 -5.79
N VAL A 170 -17.46 -5.93 -5.28
CA VAL A 170 -17.15 -5.26 -4.02
C VAL A 170 -16.16 -4.10 -4.23
N ASN A 171 -16.10 -3.19 -3.27
CA ASN A 171 -15.32 -1.95 -3.41
C ASN A 171 -13.80 -2.16 -3.28
N ASN A 172 -13.37 -3.18 -2.54
CA ASN A 172 -11.95 -3.49 -2.33
C ASN A 172 -11.77 -4.93 -1.82
N VAL A 173 -10.50 -5.36 -1.70
CA VAL A 173 -10.15 -6.74 -1.29
C VAL A 173 -10.60 -7.11 0.12
N ARG A 174 -10.68 -6.14 1.06
CA ARG A 174 -11.13 -6.42 2.43
C ARG A 174 -12.62 -6.72 2.47
N GLN A 175 -13.41 -6.01 1.70
CA GLN A 175 -14.82 -6.33 1.54
C GLN A 175 -15.02 -7.71 0.88
N ALA A 176 -14.16 -8.09 -0.07
CA ALA A 176 -14.19 -9.45 -0.63
C ALA A 176 -13.88 -10.51 0.45
N LEU A 177 -12.84 -10.27 1.26
CA LEU A 177 -12.49 -11.12 2.39
C LEU A 177 -13.64 -11.27 3.37
N ASP A 178 -14.27 -10.15 3.76
CA ASP A 178 -15.39 -10.13 4.71
C ASP A 178 -16.61 -10.91 4.19
N TYR A 179 -16.94 -10.79 2.90
CA TYR A 179 -18.05 -11.53 2.29
C TYR A 179 -17.85 -13.04 2.38
N VAL A 180 -16.63 -13.51 2.10
CA VAL A 180 -16.30 -14.94 2.22
C VAL A 180 -16.24 -15.37 3.69
N ALA A 181 -15.61 -14.58 4.56
CA ALA A 181 -15.47 -14.87 5.98
C ALA A 181 -16.83 -14.97 6.70
N ASN A 182 -17.82 -14.19 6.24
CA ASN A 182 -19.19 -14.19 6.77
C ASN A 182 -20.15 -15.09 5.97
N GLN A 183 -19.63 -15.91 5.03
CA GLN A 183 -20.42 -16.82 4.18
C GLN A 183 -21.49 -16.13 3.32
N SER A 184 -21.30 -14.84 3.03
CA SER A 184 -22.13 -14.08 2.08
C SER A 184 -21.71 -14.35 0.61
N ALA A 185 -20.58 -14.99 0.42
CA ALA A 185 -20.10 -15.52 -0.86
C ALA A 185 -19.37 -16.85 -0.61
N GLU A 186 -19.59 -17.81 -1.50
CA GLU A 186 -18.97 -19.13 -1.44
C GLU A 186 -17.50 -19.12 -1.85
N ALA A 187 -17.09 -18.11 -2.61
CA ALA A 187 -15.71 -17.91 -3.03
C ALA A 187 -15.39 -16.42 -3.17
N GLY A 188 -14.13 -16.08 -3.15
CA GLY A 188 -13.69 -14.70 -3.40
C GLY A 188 -12.22 -14.61 -3.80
N PHE A 189 -11.87 -13.54 -4.49
CA PHE A 189 -10.49 -13.26 -4.88
C PHE A 189 -9.93 -12.14 -4.02
N VAL A 190 -8.81 -12.44 -3.35
CA VAL A 190 -8.08 -11.51 -2.50
C VAL A 190 -6.57 -11.70 -2.71
N PHE A 191 -5.75 -10.87 -2.08
CA PHE A 191 -4.33 -11.18 -2.03
C PHE A 191 -4.00 -12.13 -0.88
N GLY A 192 -2.88 -12.85 -1.00
CA GLY A 192 -2.44 -13.81 0.03
C GLY A 192 -2.29 -13.16 1.40
N THR A 193 -1.79 -11.92 1.43
CA THR A 193 -1.69 -11.13 2.67
C THR A 193 -3.04 -10.81 3.30
N ASP A 194 -4.11 -10.64 2.51
CA ASP A 194 -5.46 -10.43 3.03
C ASP A 194 -6.04 -11.73 3.62
N ALA A 195 -5.86 -12.86 2.93
CA ALA A 195 -6.30 -14.17 3.43
C ALA A 195 -5.66 -14.51 4.78
N ALA A 196 -4.39 -14.17 4.96
CA ALA A 196 -3.63 -14.41 6.19
C ALA A 196 -4.17 -13.67 7.43
N ILE A 197 -5.06 -12.69 7.27
CA ILE A 197 -5.63 -11.93 8.39
C ILE A 197 -6.75 -12.68 9.10
N MET A 198 -7.47 -13.54 8.37
CA MET A 198 -8.60 -14.31 8.88
C MET A 198 -8.43 -15.82 8.68
N PRO A 199 -7.32 -16.44 9.16
CA PRO A 199 -7.01 -17.85 8.89
C PRO A 199 -8.01 -18.82 9.53
N ASP A 200 -8.77 -18.35 10.54
CA ASP A 200 -9.80 -19.14 11.21
C ASP A 200 -11.16 -19.06 10.50
N LYS A 201 -11.36 -18.10 9.60
CA LYS A 201 -12.62 -17.86 8.90
C LYS A 201 -12.58 -18.25 7.43
N VAL A 202 -11.44 -18.13 6.76
CA VAL A 202 -11.27 -18.44 5.35
C VAL A 202 -10.14 -19.44 5.11
N SER A 203 -10.25 -20.19 4.02
CA SER A 203 -9.19 -21.07 3.51
C SER A 203 -8.74 -20.58 2.13
N VAL A 204 -7.44 -20.58 1.89
CA VAL A 204 -6.90 -20.42 0.55
C VAL A 204 -7.13 -21.73 -0.20
N ALA A 205 -8.04 -21.70 -1.17
CA ALA A 205 -8.35 -22.86 -2.02
C ALA A 205 -7.29 -23.03 -3.12
N ILE A 206 -6.91 -21.90 -3.77
CA ILE A 206 -5.94 -21.90 -4.87
C ILE A 206 -5.11 -20.63 -4.83
N THR A 207 -3.81 -20.73 -5.07
CA THR A 207 -2.97 -19.60 -5.50
C THR A 207 -3.10 -19.46 -7.01
N ILE A 208 -3.46 -18.28 -7.48
CA ILE A 208 -3.74 -17.99 -8.89
C ILE A 208 -2.43 -17.61 -9.59
N PRO A 209 -1.99 -18.36 -10.60
CA PRO A 209 -0.88 -17.92 -11.44
C PRO A 209 -1.23 -16.63 -12.19
N THR A 210 -0.37 -15.62 -12.08
CA THR A 210 -0.51 -14.36 -12.80
C THR A 210 0.58 -14.25 -13.87
N ARG A 211 0.25 -13.67 -15.05
CA ARG A 211 1.22 -13.50 -16.15
C ARG A 211 2.42 -12.63 -15.75
N LYS A 212 2.21 -11.68 -14.87
CA LYS A 212 3.24 -10.81 -14.29
C LYS A 212 3.14 -10.90 -12.78
N PRO A 213 4.24 -10.73 -12.04
CA PRO A 213 4.19 -10.66 -10.58
C PRO A 213 3.17 -9.62 -10.11
N VAL A 214 2.47 -9.93 -9.03
CA VAL A 214 1.61 -8.96 -8.35
C VAL A 214 2.53 -8.00 -7.60
N SER A 215 3.00 -6.99 -8.30
CA SER A 215 4.02 -6.05 -7.82
C SER A 215 3.39 -4.71 -7.44
N TYR A 216 3.78 -4.21 -6.28
CA TYR A 216 3.27 -2.98 -5.69
C TYR A 216 4.26 -1.83 -5.92
N PRO A 217 3.91 -0.87 -6.76
CA PRO A 217 4.67 0.37 -6.90
C PRO A 217 4.25 1.40 -5.84
N ILE A 218 5.21 2.24 -5.45
CA ILE A 218 5.01 3.42 -4.62
C ILE A 218 5.72 4.61 -5.26
N ALA A 219 5.15 5.79 -5.12
CA ALA A 219 5.77 7.03 -5.62
C ALA A 219 5.38 8.23 -4.77
N LYS A 220 6.27 9.23 -4.71
CA LYS A 220 5.92 10.58 -4.31
C LYS A 220 5.06 11.22 -5.40
N THR A 221 4.02 11.96 -5.03
CA THR A 221 3.18 12.66 -5.99
C THR A 221 3.80 13.97 -6.44
N VAL A 222 3.40 14.45 -7.62
CA VAL A 222 3.82 15.77 -8.14
C VAL A 222 3.27 16.90 -7.27
N ALA A 223 2.05 16.73 -6.74
CA ALA A 223 1.36 17.74 -5.92
C ALA A 223 1.88 17.80 -4.47
N SER A 224 2.80 16.91 -4.08
CA SER A 224 3.34 16.88 -2.71
C SER A 224 3.99 18.21 -2.33
N LYS A 225 3.51 18.79 -1.24
CA LYS A 225 4.12 19.97 -0.60
C LYS A 225 5.20 19.57 0.40
N GLU A 226 5.18 18.32 0.87
CA GLU A 226 6.08 17.74 1.87
C GLU A 226 7.09 16.78 1.22
N SER A 227 7.70 17.18 0.11
CA SER A 227 8.54 16.31 -0.73
C SER A 227 9.68 15.64 0.05
N ALA A 228 10.35 16.33 0.96
CA ALA A 228 11.45 15.77 1.74
C ALA A 228 10.95 14.65 2.69
N ALA A 229 9.84 14.88 3.40
CA ALA A 229 9.23 13.90 4.29
C ALA A 229 8.65 12.71 3.52
N ALA A 230 8.04 12.96 2.34
CA ALA A 230 7.55 11.90 1.46
C ALA A 230 8.69 10.97 1.01
N TYR A 231 9.84 11.50 0.61
CA TYR A 231 11.01 10.68 0.27
C TYR A 231 11.59 9.95 1.48
N ARG A 232 11.62 10.58 2.68
CA ARG A 232 12.04 9.91 3.91
C ARG A 232 11.13 8.72 4.23
N PHE A 233 9.81 8.90 4.11
CA PHE A 233 8.84 7.84 4.35
C PHE A 233 9.00 6.67 3.36
N ILE A 234 9.14 6.96 2.06
CA ILE A 234 9.43 5.95 1.03
C ILE A 234 10.76 5.25 1.32
N GLY A 235 11.80 6.01 1.70
CA GLY A 235 13.09 5.47 2.11
C GLY A 235 12.99 4.54 3.31
N PHE A 236 12.18 4.90 4.31
CA PHE A 236 11.92 4.06 5.48
C PHE A 236 11.22 2.74 5.09
N ILE A 237 10.21 2.79 4.20
CA ILE A 237 9.55 1.58 3.68
C ILE A 237 10.58 0.63 3.02
N ARG A 238 11.56 1.17 2.31
CA ARG A 238 12.63 0.41 1.64
C ARG A 238 13.74 -0.05 2.58
N SER A 239 13.85 0.51 3.76
CA SER A 239 14.86 0.11 4.74
C SER A 239 14.65 -1.32 5.21
N ALA A 240 15.70 -1.92 5.80
CA ALA A 240 15.60 -3.26 6.38
C ALA A 240 14.44 -3.38 7.38
N LYS A 241 14.20 -2.33 8.19
CA LYS A 241 13.11 -2.28 9.16
C LYS A 241 11.74 -2.24 8.48
N GLY A 242 11.55 -1.39 7.48
CA GLY A 242 10.31 -1.31 6.71
C GLY A 242 10.00 -2.62 5.97
N GLN A 243 11.01 -3.20 5.32
CA GLN A 243 10.88 -4.48 4.61
C GLN A 243 10.59 -5.65 5.56
N GLN A 244 11.19 -5.64 6.77
CA GLN A 244 10.87 -6.66 7.77
C GLN A 244 9.42 -6.58 8.24
N ILE A 245 8.88 -5.36 8.45
CA ILE A 245 7.46 -5.19 8.79
C ILE A 245 6.59 -5.76 7.66
N LEU A 246 6.85 -5.40 6.40
CA LEU A 246 6.10 -5.91 5.26
C LEU A 246 6.16 -7.45 5.17
N LYS A 247 7.33 -8.04 5.36
CA LYS A 247 7.53 -9.49 5.37
C LYS A 247 6.72 -10.18 6.48
N ASN A 248 6.61 -9.58 7.66
CA ASN A 248 5.81 -10.13 8.77
C ASN A 248 4.31 -10.22 8.43
N TYR A 249 3.83 -9.38 7.49
CA TYR A 249 2.47 -9.43 6.95
C TYR A 249 2.34 -10.31 5.69
N GLY A 250 3.38 -11.06 5.31
CA GLY A 250 3.35 -12.00 4.19
C GLY A 250 3.67 -11.39 2.82
N PHE A 251 4.07 -10.12 2.76
CA PHE A 251 4.60 -9.54 1.52
C PHE A 251 5.96 -10.14 1.18
N GLN A 252 6.22 -10.27 -0.12
CA GLN A 252 7.50 -10.74 -0.65
C GLN A 252 8.34 -9.55 -1.09
N SER A 253 9.67 -9.69 -1.02
CA SER A 253 10.57 -8.65 -1.52
C SER A 253 10.30 -8.38 -3.00
N ALA A 254 10.37 -7.11 -3.40
CA ALA A 254 10.35 -6.75 -4.80
C ALA A 254 11.59 -7.33 -5.50
N SER A 255 11.40 -7.96 -6.64
CA SER A 255 12.45 -8.43 -7.54
C SER A 255 12.97 -7.30 -8.41
#